data_7b1e157163d040bbc2ed4a35301ce2c6
#
_entry.id   7b1e157163d040bbc2ed4a35301ce2c6
#
_cell.length_a   1.000
_cell.length_b   1.000
_cell.length_c   1.000
_cell.angle_alpha   90.00
_cell.angle_beta   90.00
_cell.angle_gamma   90.00
#
_symmetry.space_group_name_H-M   'P 1'
#
loop_
_entity.id
_entity.type
_entity.pdbx_description
1 polymer ?
#
loop_
_entity_poly.entity_id
_entity_poly.type
_entity_poly.pdbx_seq_one_letter_code
_entity_poly.pdbx_strand_id
1 'polypeptide(L)'
;EETTWEDALSRASEGFVNLKEDHGPKSLAGFGSAKCSNEEAYLFQKLVRVGFGSNNVDHCTRLCHASSVAALMECVNSGAVSAPFMSASDAECVIVIGARPTENHPVAATYLKRAAKRGAKLVVMDPRKQGLTKHATHNLQFKAGTDVAMLNALLYTIVEEKLYDEQYIQGQTEGFEKLQEEIKNFSPEKMEAICGIKAQELREVARLYAKSERSIIFWGMGVSQHVHGTDNARCLIALALTTGQIGREGTGLHPLRGQNNVQGASDAGLIPMVFPDYQSVEDLSLIHI
;
A
#
# COMPACT_ATOMS: atom_id res chain seq x y z
N GLU A 1 28.65 -8.74 -29.56
CA GLU A 1 28.60 -8.92 -31.00
C GLU A 1 27.24 -8.53 -31.56
N GLU A 2 27.21 -7.85 -32.70
CA GLU A 2 25.93 -7.57 -33.37
C GLU A 2 25.41 -8.90 -33.96
N THR A 3 24.09 -9.13 -33.83
CA THR A 3 23.43 -10.33 -34.33
C THR A 3 22.00 -10.01 -34.79
N THR A 4 21.36 -10.93 -35.51
CA THR A 4 19.96 -10.83 -35.88
C THR A 4 19.03 -11.20 -34.71
N TRP A 5 17.77 -10.76 -34.77
CA TRP A 5 16.77 -11.18 -33.81
C TRP A 5 16.53 -12.71 -33.80
N GLU A 6 16.58 -13.32 -34.99
CA GLU A 6 16.38 -14.76 -35.16
C GLU A 6 17.50 -15.54 -34.49
N ASP A 7 18.76 -15.18 -34.71
CA ASP A 7 19.91 -15.82 -34.07
C ASP A 7 19.92 -15.64 -32.55
N ALA A 8 19.57 -14.41 -32.08
CA ALA A 8 19.51 -14.11 -30.67
C ALA A 8 18.43 -14.94 -29.93
N LEU A 9 17.23 -15.03 -30.54
CA LEU A 9 16.12 -15.81 -29.99
C LEU A 9 16.38 -17.31 -30.01
N SER A 10 16.95 -17.84 -31.11
CA SER A 10 17.37 -19.25 -31.19
C SER A 10 18.34 -19.60 -30.08
N ARG A 11 19.41 -18.81 -29.94
CA ARG A 11 20.44 -19.04 -28.93
C ARG A 11 19.88 -18.96 -27.50
N ALA A 12 19.00 -17.99 -27.22
CA ALA A 12 18.35 -17.88 -25.94
C ALA A 12 17.44 -19.08 -25.65
N SER A 13 16.64 -19.49 -26.65
CA SER A 13 15.73 -20.64 -26.55
C SER A 13 16.51 -21.95 -26.30
N GLU A 14 17.55 -22.21 -27.08
CA GLU A 14 18.42 -23.38 -26.88
C GLU A 14 19.07 -23.39 -25.49
N GLY A 15 19.54 -22.22 -25.02
CA GLY A 15 20.10 -22.10 -23.68
C GLY A 15 19.11 -22.44 -22.56
N PHE A 16 17.86 -21.96 -22.67
CA PHE A 16 16.81 -22.29 -21.70
C PHE A 16 16.41 -23.77 -21.76
N VAL A 17 16.31 -24.36 -22.95
CA VAL A 17 16.00 -25.78 -23.12
C VAL A 17 17.09 -26.63 -22.47
N ASN A 18 18.36 -26.39 -22.78
CA ASN A 18 19.50 -27.14 -22.23
C ASN A 18 19.55 -27.03 -20.70
N LEU A 19 19.40 -25.82 -20.13
CA LEU A 19 19.37 -25.63 -18.68
C LEU A 19 18.21 -26.37 -18.01
N LYS A 20 17.04 -26.40 -18.67
CA LYS A 20 15.89 -27.13 -18.18
C LYS A 20 16.09 -28.64 -18.21
N GLU A 21 16.72 -29.15 -19.26
CA GLU A 21 17.06 -30.59 -19.40
C GLU A 21 18.12 -31.02 -18.38
N ASP A 22 19.19 -30.25 -18.22
CA ASP A 22 20.31 -30.58 -17.35
C ASP A 22 19.99 -30.41 -15.85
N HIS A 23 19.19 -29.40 -15.48
CA HIS A 23 18.99 -28.97 -14.10
C HIS A 23 17.53 -28.94 -13.64
N GLY A 24 16.59 -29.25 -14.51
CA GLY A 24 15.16 -29.24 -14.26
C GLY A 24 14.52 -27.84 -14.33
N PRO A 25 13.18 -27.76 -14.40
CA PRO A 25 12.45 -26.50 -14.62
C PRO A 25 12.65 -25.46 -13.50
N LYS A 26 12.95 -25.91 -12.28
CA LYS A 26 13.17 -25.00 -11.14
C LYS A 26 14.50 -24.23 -11.20
N SER A 27 15.40 -24.58 -12.13
CA SER A 27 16.62 -23.82 -12.37
C SER A 27 16.36 -22.49 -13.10
N LEU A 28 15.17 -22.33 -13.67
CA LEU A 28 14.77 -21.15 -14.42
C LEU A 28 13.80 -20.28 -13.62
N ALA A 29 13.98 -18.97 -13.72
CA ALA A 29 13.14 -17.97 -13.08
C ALA A 29 12.91 -16.75 -14.01
N GLY A 30 11.82 -16.03 -13.79
CA GLY A 30 11.49 -14.81 -14.49
C GLY A 30 11.23 -13.64 -13.56
N PHE A 31 11.93 -12.52 -13.79
CA PHE A 31 11.74 -11.28 -13.06
C PHE A 31 11.10 -10.25 -13.98
N GLY A 32 9.81 -9.99 -13.76
CA GLY A 32 9.04 -9.04 -14.53
C GLY A 32 9.11 -7.61 -14.01
N SER A 33 8.51 -6.70 -14.75
CA SER A 33 8.45 -5.29 -14.40
C SER A 33 7.01 -4.77 -14.41
N ALA A 34 6.70 -3.89 -13.49
CA ALA A 34 5.45 -3.13 -13.49
C ALA A 34 5.47 -1.89 -14.41
N LYS A 35 6.48 -1.75 -15.24
CA LYS A 35 6.56 -0.72 -16.30
C LYS A 35 6.14 -1.24 -17.67
N CYS A 36 5.83 -2.53 -17.77
CA CYS A 36 5.32 -3.18 -18.97
C CYS A 36 3.79 -3.03 -19.11
N SER A 37 3.25 -3.38 -20.28
CA SER A 37 1.81 -3.48 -20.49
C SER A 37 1.23 -4.74 -19.81
N ASN A 38 -0.09 -4.85 -19.76
CA ASN A 38 -0.77 -6.05 -19.24
C ASN A 38 -0.46 -7.27 -20.13
N GLU A 39 -0.40 -7.07 -21.44
CA GLU A 39 -0.09 -8.10 -22.41
C GLU A 39 1.32 -8.65 -22.21
N GLU A 40 2.31 -7.76 -22.05
CA GLU A 40 3.69 -8.16 -21.76
C GLU A 40 3.80 -8.91 -20.43
N ALA A 41 3.13 -8.43 -19.39
CA ALA A 41 3.10 -9.08 -18.09
C ALA A 41 2.47 -10.49 -18.16
N TYR A 42 1.35 -10.62 -18.87
CA TYR A 42 0.68 -11.89 -19.11
C TYR A 42 1.56 -12.86 -19.91
N LEU A 43 2.13 -12.41 -21.03
CA LEU A 43 2.98 -13.24 -21.88
C LEU A 43 4.25 -13.68 -21.14
N PHE A 44 4.82 -12.82 -20.33
CA PHE A 44 6.03 -13.13 -19.59
C PHE A 44 5.77 -14.19 -18.49
N GLN A 45 4.71 -14.04 -17.69
CA GLN A 45 4.36 -15.08 -16.73
C GLN A 45 3.99 -16.40 -17.40
N LYS A 46 3.34 -16.35 -18.57
CA LYS A 46 3.01 -17.53 -19.38
C LYS A 46 4.28 -18.23 -19.89
N LEU A 47 5.27 -17.48 -20.35
CA LEU A 47 6.56 -18.02 -20.74
C LEU A 47 7.21 -18.80 -19.59
N VAL A 48 7.24 -18.22 -18.38
CA VAL A 48 7.86 -18.86 -17.23
C VAL A 48 7.09 -20.11 -16.81
N ARG A 49 5.76 -20.03 -16.72
CA ARG A 49 4.93 -21.15 -16.25
C ARG A 49 4.80 -22.26 -17.28
N VAL A 50 4.53 -21.94 -18.52
CA VAL A 50 4.32 -22.93 -19.60
C VAL A 50 5.62 -23.30 -20.30
N GLY A 51 6.40 -22.31 -20.73
CA GLY A 51 7.66 -22.55 -21.43
C GLY A 51 8.73 -23.17 -20.54
N PHE A 52 9.02 -22.56 -19.42
CA PHE A 52 10.02 -23.11 -18.48
C PHE A 52 9.47 -24.26 -17.62
N GLY A 53 8.16 -24.32 -17.39
CA GLY A 53 7.55 -25.28 -16.46
C GLY A 53 7.84 -24.96 -15.00
N SER A 54 8.00 -23.69 -14.68
CA SER A 54 8.37 -23.19 -13.34
C SER A 54 7.39 -22.11 -12.87
N ASN A 55 7.11 -22.07 -11.58
CA ASN A 55 6.37 -20.96 -10.96
C ASN A 55 7.30 -19.92 -10.32
N ASN A 56 8.58 -19.93 -10.67
CA ASN A 56 9.57 -18.96 -10.20
C ASN A 56 9.43 -17.64 -10.99
N VAL A 57 8.31 -16.97 -10.82
CA VAL A 57 7.99 -15.70 -11.47
C VAL A 57 7.59 -14.68 -10.42
N ASP A 58 8.12 -13.48 -10.51
CA ASP A 58 7.74 -12.36 -9.65
C ASP A 58 8.02 -11.02 -10.34
N HIS A 59 7.54 -9.93 -9.78
CA HIS A 59 7.82 -8.59 -10.29
C HIS A 59 8.02 -7.57 -9.15
N CYS A 60 8.26 -6.32 -9.53
CA CYS A 60 8.65 -5.28 -8.57
C CYS A 60 7.64 -5.02 -7.45
N THR A 61 6.38 -5.45 -7.56
CA THR A 61 5.37 -5.32 -6.48
C THR A 61 5.82 -5.98 -5.19
N ARG A 62 6.65 -7.04 -5.29
CA ARG A 62 7.25 -7.72 -4.13
C ARG A 62 7.97 -6.76 -3.20
N LEU A 63 8.71 -5.81 -3.75
CA LEU A 63 9.47 -4.80 -3.01
C LEU A 63 8.75 -3.46 -2.90
N CYS A 64 7.67 -3.26 -3.65
CA CYS A 64 6.93 -2.02 -3.70
C CYS A 64 5.85 -1.98 -2.60
N HIS A 65 4.69 -2.57 -2.87
CA HIS A 65 3.53 -2.53 -1.99
C HIS A 65 3.02 -3.93 -1.57
N ALA A 66 3.83 -4.99 -1.67
CA ALA A 66 3.40 -6.32 -1.25
C ALA A 66 2.90 -6.34 0.20
N SER A 67 3.58 -5.62 1.10
CA SER A 67 3.16 -5.47 2.49
C SER A 67 1.82 -4.73 2.63
N SER A 68 1.62 -3.66 1.86
CA SER A 68 0.34 -2.93 1.84
C SER A 68 -0.80 -3.77 1.26
N VAL A 69 -0.53 -4.51 0.17
CA VAL A 69 -1.51 -5.41 -0.45
C VAL A 69 -1.88 -6.53 0.50
N ALA A 70 -0.91 -7.14 1.19
CA ALA A 70 -1.16 -8.17 2.19
C ALA A 70 -2.09 -7.66 3.31
N ALA A 71 -1.80 -6.48 3.87
CA ALA A 71 -2.63 -5.86 4.91
C ALA A 71 -4.05 -5.52 4.40
N LEU A 72 -4.17 -5.00 3.17
CA LEU A 72 -5.46 -4.67 2.57
C LEU A 72 -6.29 -5.92 2.26
N MET A 73 -5.68 -6.97 1.70
CA MET A 73 -6.36 -8.25 1.46
C MET A 73 -6.86 -8.88 2.77
N GLU A 74 -6.05 -8.83 3.82
CA GLU A 74 -6.39 -9.36 5.14
C GLU A 74 -7.54 -8.58 5.80
N CYS A 75 -7.49 -7.25 5.75
CA CYS A 75 -8.40 -6.41 6.53
C CYS A 75 -9.67 -5.97 5.77
N VAL A 76 -9.60 -5.85 4.42
CA VAL A 76 -10.70 -5.32 3.60
C VAL A 76 -10.98 -6.17 2.35
N ASN A 77 -10.37 -7.34 2.24
CA ASN A 77 -10.52 -8.29 1.12
C ASN A 77 -10.24 -7.71 -0.28
N SER A 78 -9.42 -6.66 -0.38
CA SER A 78 -9.06 -6.04 -1.64
C SER A 78 -7.66 -5.45 -1.60
N GLY A 79 -6.80 -5.80 -2.56
CA GLY A 79 -5.47 -5.21 -2.71
C GLY A 79 -5.45 -3.86 -3.44
N ALA A 80 -6.61 -3.39 -3.90
CA ALA A 80 -6.76 -2.13 -4.62
C ALA A 80 -6.97 -0.94 -3.68
N VAL A 81 -6.86 0.26 -4.24
CA VAL A 81 -7.27 1.49 -3.55
C VAL A 81 -8.78 1.46 -3.30
N SER A 82 -9.23 1.98 -2.16
CA SER A 82 -10.66 2.05 -1.83
C SER A 82 -11.35 3.32 -2.36
N ALA A 83 -10.59 4.28 -2.89
CA ALA A 83 -11.10 5.52 -3.45
C ALA A 83 -10.18 6.03 -4.57
N PRO A 84 -10.71 6.68 -5.62
CA PRO A 84 -9.90 7.32 -6.65
C PRO A 84 -9.09 8.48 -6.06
N PHE A 85 -7.97 8.81 -6.68
CA PHE A 85 -7.11 9.91 -6.21
C PHE A 85 -7.85 11.25 -6.13
N MET A 86 -8.79 11.47 -7.04
CA MET A 86 -9.59 12.70 -7.11
C MET A 86 -10.45 12.94 -5.87
N SER A 87 -10.77 11.89 -5.10
CA SER A 87 -11.52 11.99 -3.83
C SER A 87 -10.83 12.89 -2.79
N ALA A 88 -9.52 13.11 -2.92
CA ALA A 88 -8.83 14.14 -2.14
C ALA A 88 -9.44 15.54 -2.28
N SER A 89 -10.15 15.78 -3.40
CA SER A 89 -10.83 17.06 -3.63
C SER A 89 -12.03 17.29 -2.72
N ASP A 90 -12.66 16.23 -2.26
CA ASP A 90 -13.89 16.27 -1.48
C ASP A 90 -13.64 16.01 0.01
N ALA A 91 -12.39 15.63 0.33
CA ALA A 91 -11.95 15.37 1.69
C ALA A 91 -11.79 16.67 2.51
N GLU A 92 -12.12 16.60 3.79
CA GLU A 92 -11.90 17.64 4.80
C GLU A 92 -10.57 17.46 5.51
N CYS A 93 -10.14 16.19 5.66
CA CYS A 93 -8.84 15.83 6.19
C CYS A 93 -8.11 14.90 5.21
N VAL A 94 -6.87 15.23 4.91
CA VAL A 94 -6.01 14.43 4.03
C VAL A 94 -4.72 14.11 4.77
N ILE A 95 -4.48 12.83 5.01
CA ILE A 95 -3.20 12.35 5.54
C ILE A 95 -2.31 11.88 4.38
N VAL A 96 -1.06 12.32 4.36
CA VAL A 96 -0.01 11.82 3.46
C VAL A 96 1.16 11.34 4.29
N ILE A 97 1.41 10.03 4.27
CA ILE A 97 2.48 9.41 5.08
C ILE A 97 3.45 8.61 4.21
N GLY A 98 4.76 8.78 4.48
CA GLY A 98 5.82 8.02 3.81
C GLY A 98 5.83 8.16 2.29
N ALA A 99 5.41 9.31 1.77
CA ALA A 99 5.29 9.61 0.35
C ALA A 99 5.67 11.05 0.03
N ARG A 100 6.27 11.28 -1.14
CA ARG A 100 6.67 12.61 -1.65
C ARG A 100 5.94 12.91 -2.97
N PRO A 101 4.60 13.12 -2.94
CA PRO A 101 3.82 13.23 -4.18
C PRO A 101 4.20 14.44 -5.04
N THR A 102 4.78 15.50 -4.46
CA THR A 102 5.30 16.63 -5.25
C THR A 102 6.43 16.25 -6.20
N GLU A 103 7.13 15.15 -5.94
CA GLU A 103 8.23 14.64 -6.75
C GLU A 103 7.83 13.41 -7.56
N ASN A 104 7.16 12.45 -6.90
CA ASN A 104 6.86 11.15 -7.49
C ASN A 104 5.50 11.12 -8.23
N HIS A 105 4.56 12.00 -7.85
CA HIS A 105 3.21 12.10 -8.41
C HIS A 105 2.83 13.58 -8.61
N PRO A 106 3.59 14.37 -9.42
CA PRO A 106 3.47 15.82 -9.43
C PRO A 106 2.09 16.32 -9.87
N VAL A 107 1.45 15.66 -10.83
CA VAL A 107 0.09 15.99 -11.27
C VAL A 107 -0.90 15.71 -10.14
N ALA A 108 -0.82 14.54 -9.53
CA ALA A 108 -1.68 14.15 -8.42
C ALA A 108 -1.50 15.07 -7.20
N ALA A 109 -0.28 15.53 -6.91
CA ALA A 109 -0.02 16.50 -5.84
C ALA A 109 -0.77 17.84 -6.02
N THR A 110 -1.24 18.16 -7.23
CA THR A 110 -2.06 19.35 -7.45
C THR A 110 -3.42 19.25 -6.76
N TYR A 111 -4.02 18.06 -6.70
CA TYR A 111 -5.28 17.82 -5.99
C TYR A 111 -5.10 18.02 -4.48
N LEU A 112 -4.02 17.49 -3.89
CA LEU A 112 -3.69 17.66 -2.47
C LEU A 112 -3.50 19.16 -2.11
N LYS A 113 -2.76 19.89 -2.95
CA LYS A 113 -2.56 21.34 -2.77
C LYS A 113 -3.84 22.13 -2.93
N ARG A 114 -4.71 21.73 -3.87
CA ARG A 114 -6.02 22.37 -4.05
C ARG A 114 -6.94 22.09 -2.87
N ALA A 115 -6.98 20.86 -2.36
CA ALA A 115 -7.72 20.53 -1.16
C ALA A 115 -7.29 21.41 0.03
N ALA A 116 -5.99 21.50 0.31
CA ALA A 116 -5.45 22.35 1.36
C ALA A 116 -5.82 23.85 1.15
N LYS A 117 -5.75 24.37 -0.08
CA LYS A 117 -6.15 25.76 -0.40
C LYS A 117 -7.65 26.03 -0.18
N ARG A 118 -8.49 24.99 -0.30
CA ARG A 118 -9.94 25.09 -0.03
C ARG A 118 -10.29 24.93 1.45
N GLY A 119 -9.31 24.72 2.31
CA GLY A 119 -9.49 24.62 3.75
C GLY A 119 -9.43 23.20 4.31
N ALA A 120 -9.24 22.17 3.46
CA ALA A 120 -8.99 20.83 3.94
C ALA A 120 -7.72 20.77 4.80
N LYS A 121 -7.78 20.03 5.87
CA LYS A 121 -6.64 19.85 6.79
C LYS A 121 -5.69 18.83 6.19
N LEU A 122 -4.53 19.30 5.76
CA LEU A 122 -3.47 18.45 5.23
C LEU A 122 -2.48 18.09 6.33
N VAL A 123 -2.37 16.80 6.64
CA VAL A 123 -1.40 16.25 7.59
C VAL A 123 -0.32 15.52 6.80
N VAL A 124 0.92 15.93 6.97
CA VAL A 124 2.09 15.29 6.34
C VAL A 124 2.89 14.58 7.41
N MET A 125 3.11 13.29 7.24
CA MET A 125 3.89 12.44 8.15
C MET A 125 5.09 11.87 7.40
N ASP A 126 6.28 12.40 7.65
CA ASP A 126 7.50 11.98 6.95
C ASP A 126 8.72 12.29 7.83
N PRO A 127 9.71 11.41 7.96
CA PRO A 127 10.94 11.69 8.69
C PRO A 127 11.70 12.91 8.17
N ARG A 128 11.44 13.34 6.94
CA ARG A 128 12.07 14.51 6.31
C ARG A 128 11.03 15.51 5.84
N LYS A 129 11.37 16.78 5.90
CA LYS A 129 10.56 17.83 5.26
C LYS A 129 10.49 17.61 3.76
N GLN A 130 9.32 17.81 3.18
CA GLN A 130 9.05 17.61 1.77
C GLN A 130 8.19 18.75 1.16
N GLY A 131 7.97 18.72 -0.16
CA GLY A 131 7.31 19.80 -0.88
C GLY A 131 5.88 20.11 -0.42
N LEU A 132 5.15 19.14 0.14
CA LEU A 132 3.81 19.37 0.70
C LEU A 132 3.82 20.05 2.07
N THR A 133 4.92 19.97 2.82
CA THR A 133 5.02 20.51 4.19
C THR A 133 4.59 21.98 4.28
N LYS A 134 4.89 22.78 3.26
CA LYS A 134 4.49 24.20 3.22
C LYS A 134 2.99 24.45 3.03
N HIS A 135 2.22 23.41 2.71
CA HIS A 135 0.78 23.45 2.58
C HIS A 135 0.07 22.70 3.71
N ALA A 136 0.84 22.02 4.56
CA ALA A 136 0.33 21.19 5.62
C ALA A 136 -0.18 22.02 6.81
N THR A 137 -1.29 21.57 7.40
CA THR A 137 -1.80 22.05 8.68
C THR A 137 -0.92 21.50 9.82
N HIS A 138 -0.53 20.22 9.71
CA HIS A 138 0.40 19.55 10.63
C HIS A 138 1.49 18.83 9.85
N ASN A 139 2.70 18.84 10.38
CA ASN A 139 3.83 18.13 9.78
C ASN A 139 4.54 17.31 10.86
N LEU A 140 4.20 16.04 10.97
CA LEU A 140 4.78 15.10 11.91
C LEU A 140 6.09 14.55 11.35
N GLN A 141 7.19 15.13 11.80
CA GLN A 141 8.53 14.69 11.41
C GLN A 141 9.04 13.65 12.42
N PHE A 142 8.54 12.44 12.31
CA PHE A 142 8.80 11.35 13.25
C PHE A 142 10.15 10.65 12.97
N LYS A 143 10.64 9.89 13.95
CA LYS A 143 11.84 9.05 13.78
C LYS A 143 11.56 7.90 12.85
N ALA A 144 12.42 7.66 11.85
CA ALA A 144 12.28 6.54 10.93
C ALA A 144 12.19 5.18 11.68
N GLY A 145 11.29 4.30 11.24
CA GLY A 145 11.07 2.99 11.87
C GLY A 145 10.14 2.99 13.07
N THR A 146 9.51 4.14 13.38
CA THR A 146 8.57 4.25 14.52
C THR A 146 7.12 4.51 14.08
N ASP A 147 6.80 4.15 12.86
CA ASP A 147 5.48 4.35 12.25
C ASP A 147 4.37 3.70 13.09
N VAL A 148 4.51 2.43 13.45
CA VAL A 148 3.54 1.70 14.28
C VAL A 148 3.28 2.41 15.60
N ALA A 149 4.34 2.88 16.29
CA ALA A 149 4.20 3.59 17.56
C ALA A 149 3.41 4.90 17.39
N MET A 150 3.75 5.69 16.37
CA MET A 150 3.06 6.94 16.06
C MET A 150 1.59 6.70 15.69
N LEU A 151 1.32 5.77 14.77
CA LEU A 151 -0.03 5.49 14.27
C LEU A 151 -0.93 4.89 15.37
N ASN A 152 -0.39 3.99 16.19
CA ASN A 152 -1.14 3.45 17.33
C ASN A 152 -1.40 4.51 18.40
N ALA A 153 -0.55 5.53 18.58
CA ALA A 153 -0.85 6.65 19.46
C ALA A 153 -2.05 7.49 18.96
N LEU A 154 -2.19 7.64 17.64
CA LEU A 154 -3.40 8.26 17.06
C LEU A 154 -4.64 7.40 17.35
N LEU A 155 -4.55 6.10 17.10
CA LEU A 155 -5.63 5.15 17.33
C LEU A 155 -6.02 5.08 18.82
N TYR A 156 -5.02 5.07 19.72
CA TYR A 156 -5.27 5.16 21.15
C TYR A 156 -6.12 6.37 21.50
N THR A 157 -5.78 7.54 20.99
CA THR A 157 -6.54 8.78 21.26
C THR A 157 -7.97 8.67 20.74
N ILE A 158 -8.19 8.10 19.56
CA ILE A 158 -9.52 7.89 18.99
C ILE A 158 -10.36 6.98 19.89
N VAL A 159 -9.76 5.91 20.38
CA VAL A 159 -10.46 4.94 21.26
C VAL A 159 -10.70 5.53 22.66
N GLU A 160 -9.69 6.15 23.28
CA GLU A 160 -9.76 6.74 24.62
C GLU A 160 -10.82 7.85 24.69
N GLU A 161 -10.87 8.72 23.68
CA GLU A 161 -11.79 9.85 23.61
C GLU A 161 -13.13 9.50 22.95
N LYS A 162 -13.34 8.23 22.60
CA LYS A 162 -14.58 7.73 21.95
C LYS A 162 -14.94 8.49 20.67
N LEU A 163 -13.92 8.77 19.84
CA LEU A 163 -14.06 9.46 18.56
C LEU A 163 -14.29 8.49 17.39
N TYR A 164 -14.52 7.22 17.67
CA TYR A 164 -14.80 6.18 16.69
C TYR A 164 -16.27 6.19 16.25
N ASP A 165 -16.52 5.65 15.07
CA ASP A 165 -17.87 5.46 14.53
C ASP A 165 -18.44 4.12 15.01
N GLU A 166 -19.23 4.15 16.09
CA GLU A 166 -19.80 2.95 16.70
C GLU A 166 -20.73 2.19 15.75
N GLN A 167 -21.53 2.91 14.96
CA GLN A 167 -22.46 2.29 14.02
C GLN A 167 -21.70 1.56 12.89
N TYR A 168 -20.66 2.19 12.37
CA TYR A 168 -19.81 1.57 11.35
C TYR A 168 -19.09 0.34 11.91
N ILE A 169 -18.53 0.44 13.10
CA ILE A 169 -17.82 -0.67 13.76
C ILE A 169 -18.75 -1.88 13.94
N GLN A 170 -19.94 -1.67 14.51
CA GLN A 170 -20.90 -2.76 14.77
C GLN A 170 -21.42 -3.41 13.47
N GLY A 171 -21.58 -2.64 12.41
CA GLY A 171 -22.16 -3.13 11.17
C GLY A 171 -21.17 -3.65 10.14
N GLN A 172 -19.90 -3.23 10.19
CA GLN A 172 -18.96 -3.43 9.09
C GLN A 172 -17.59 -3.97 9.52
N THR A 173 -17.34 -4.16 10.80
CA THR A 173 -16.03 -4.62 11.29
C THR A 173 -16.15 -5.73 12.32
N GLU A 174 -15.03 -6.41 12.56
CA GLU A 174 -14.86 -7.44 13.58
C GLU A 174 -13.61 -7.14 14.43
N GLY A 175 -13.59 -7.62 15.69
CA GLY A 175 -12.41 -7.60 16.54
C GLY A 175 -12.11 -6.26 17.23
N PHE A 176 -13.05 -5.32 17.27
CA PHE A 176 -12.84 -4.01 17.89
C PHE A 176 -12.53 -4.09 19.38
N GLU A 177 -13.16 -5.00 20.12
CA GLU A 177 -12.90 -5.22 21.55
C GLU A 177 -11.44 -5.64 21.79
N LYS A 178 -10.91 -6.51 20.94
CA LYS A 178 -9.51 -6.92 21.01
C LYS A 178 -8.58 -5.75 20.72
N LEU A 179 -8.92 -4.94 19.70
CA LEU A 179 -8.18 -3.71 19.42
C LEU A 179 -8.16 -2.76 20.61
N GLN A 180 -9.31 -2.56 21.29
CA GLN A 180 -9.40 -1.72 22.49
C GLN A 180 -8.48 -2.20 23.62
N GLU A 181 -8.30 -3.51 23.77
CA GLU A 181 -7.39 -4.06 24.80
C GLU A 181 -5.92 -3.82 24.42
N GLU A 182 -5.55 -4.14 23.19
CA GLU A 182 -4.16 -4.02 22.72
C GLU A 182 -3.67 -2.57 22.67
N ILE A 183 -4.54 -1.64 22.28
CA ILE A 183 -4.16 -0.24 22.10
C ILE A 183 -3.85 0.48 23.43
N LYS A 184 -4.26 -0.04 24.60
CA LYS A 184 -4.03 0.57 25.91
C LYS A 184 -2.55 0.86 26.20
N ASN A 185 -1.64 0.15 25.57
CA ASN A 185 -0.22 0.30 25.78
C ASN A 185 0.42 1.44 24.94
N PHE A 186 -0.33 2.06 24.03
CA PHE A 186 0.17 3.00 23.06
C PHE A 186 -0.25 4.45 23.32
N SER A 187 -0.35 4.87 24.58
CA SER A 187 -0.72 6.26 24.88
C SER A 187 0.28 7.24 24.23
N PRO A 188 -0.19 8.38 23.73
CA PRO A 188 0.68 9.40 23.12
C PRO A 188 1.87 9.79 23.99
N GLU A 189 1.69 9.85 25.30
CA GLU A 189 2.72 10.20 26.27
C GLU A 189 3.86 9.16 26.33
N LYS A 190 3.53 7.87 26.17
CA LYS A 190 4.53 6.80 26.08
C LYS A 190 5.20 6.80 24.70
N MET A 191 4.41 7.03 23.64
CA MET A 191 4.92 6.96 22.27
C MET A 191 5.74 8.17 21.86
N GLU A 192 5.61 9.32 22.51
CA GLU A 192 6.42 10.52 22.30
C GLU A 192 7.92 10.21 22.38
N ALA A 193 8.36 9.49 23.39
CA ALA A 193 9.77 9.13 23.56
C ALA A 193 10.28 8.23 22.40
N ILE A 194 9.41 7.41 21.82
CA ILE A 194 9.72 6.48 20.74
C ILE A 194 9.74 7.20 19.40
N CYS A 195 8.62 7.83 19.00
CA CYS A 195 8.47 8.42 17.69
C CYS A 195 9.03 9.84 17.56
N GLY A 196 9.23 10.53 18.67
CA GLY A 196 9.75 11.89 18.69
C GLY A 196 8.74 12.99 18.39
N ILE A 197 7.44 12.64 18.29
CA ILE A 197 6.35 13.61 18.13
C ILE A 197 5.70 13.84 19.48
N LYS A 198 5.44 15.11 19.83
CA LYS A 198 4.83 15.47 21.11
C LYS A 198 3.45 14.85 21.26
N ALA A 199 3.14 14.35 22.46
CA ALA A 199 1.87 13.73 22.77
C ALA A 199 0.67 14.63 22.43
N GLN A 200 0.78 15.93 22.70
CA GLN A 200 -0.22 16.91 22.34
C GLN A 200 -0.49 16.94 20.83
N GLU A 201 0.55 16.96 20.00
CA GLU A 201 0.44 16.98 18.53
C GLU A 201 -0.18 15.70 17.99
N LEU A 202 0.18 14.54 18.57
CA LEU A 202 -0.46 13.26 18.25
C LEU A 202 -1.96 13.29 18.55
N ARG A 203 -2.37 13.79 19.71
CA ARG A 203 -3.78 13.93 20.07
C ARG A 203 -4.54 14.91 19.17
N GLU A 204 -3.92 16.03 18.82
CA GLU A 204 -4.49 17.02 17.91
C GLU A 204 -4.77 16.41 16.52
N VAL A 205 -3.80 15.68 15.96
CA VAL A 205 -3.95 15.02 14.65
C VAL A 205 -4.99 13.91 14.69
N ALA A 206 -5.02 13.11 15.75
CA ALA A 206 -6.03 12.06 15.95
C ALA A 206 -7.45 12.63 15.98
N ARG A 207 -7.67 13.70 16.76
CA ARG A 207 -8.96 14.42 16.84
C ARG A 207 -9.34 15.04 15.51
N LEU A 208 -8.37 15.63 14.82
CA LEU A 208 -8.57 16.24 13.52
C LEU A 208 -9.06 15.22 12.48
N TYR A 209 -8.40 14.07 12.42
CA TYR A 209 -8.76 12.98 11.52
C TYR A 209 -10.14 12.39 11.84
N ALA A 210 -10.38 12.06 13.11
CA ALA A 210 -11.59 11.38 13.52
C ALA A 210 -12.85 12.26 13.51
N LYS A 211 -12.71 13.58 13.74
CA LYS A 211 -13.84 14.53 13.74
C LYS A 211 -14.18 15.08 12.35
N SER A 212 -13.32 14.85 11.35
CA SER A 212 -13.63 15.22 9.98
C SER A 212 -14.65 14.25 9.41
N GLU A 213 -15.69 14.76 8.77
CA GLU A 213 -16.73 13.94 8.15
C GLU A 213 -16.14 13.06 7.03
N ARG A 214 -15.17 13.62 6.28
CA ARG A 214 -14.53 12.97 5.15
C ARG A 214 -13.02 13.05 5.28
N SER A 215 -12.41 11.91 5.56
CA SER A 215 -10.95 11.79 5.69
C SER A 215 -10.40 10.72 4.74
N ILE A 216 -9.27 11.01 4.10
CA ILE A 216 -8.58 10.08 3.20
C ILE A 216 -7.10 9.96 3.57
N ILE A 217 -6.57 8.74 3.47
CA ILE A 217 -5.16 8.45 3.77
C ILE A 217 -4.44 8.03 2.50
N PHE A 218 -3.38 8.75 2.17
CA PHE A 218 -2.43 8.41 1.13
C PHE A 218 -1.10 7.97 1.75
N TRP A 219 -0.55 6.84 1.30
CA TRP A 219 0.78 6.42 1.76
C TRP A 219 1.64 5.89 0.62
N GLY A 220 2.94 5.98 0.80
CA GLY A 220 3.91 5.53 -0.18
C GLY A 220 4.82 4.41 0.33
N MET A 221 5.92 4.21 -0.38
CA MET A 221 6.93 3.19 -0.07
C MET A 221 7.61 3.40 1.28
N GLY A 222 7.61 4.62 1.83
CA GLY A 222 8.12 4.89 3.18
C GLY A 222 7.34 4.16 4.28
N VAL A 223 6.08 3.79 4.02
CA VAL A 223 5.29 2.91 4.90
C VAL A 223 5.55 1.43 4.58
N SER A 224 5.52 1.07 3.29
CA SER A 224 5.50 -0.31 2.82
C SER A 224 6.87 -0.99 2.83
N GLN A 225 7.92 -0.28 2.45
CA GLN A 225 9.29 -0.82 2.34
C GLN A 225 10.02 -0.80 3.69
N HIS A 226 9.41 -1.42 4.66
CA HIS A 226 9.87 -1.52 6.03
C HIS A 226 9.86 -2.96 6.51
N VAL A 227 10.67 -3.29 7.51
CA VAL A 227 10.59 -4.59 8.22
C VAL A 227 9.18 -4.81 8.76
N HIS A 228 8.51 -3.75 9.23
CA HIS A 228 7.14 -3.75 9.73
C HIS A 228 6.14 -3.13 8.71
N GLY A 229 6.39 -3.25 7.41
CA GLY A 229 5.56 -2.60 6.38
C GLY A 229 4.11 -3.05 6.40
N THR A 230 3.85 -4.33 6.67
CA THR A 230 2.49 -4.85 6.81
C THR A 230 1.79 -4.27 8.04
N ASP A 231 2.47 -4.19 9.19
CA ASP A 231 1.90 -3.63 10.41
C ASP A 231 1.65 -2.12 10.29
N ASN A 232 2.55 -1.40 9.63
CA ASN A 232 2.34 0.01 9.30
C ASN A 232 1.05 0.22 8.50
N ALA A 233 0.82 -0.61 7.47
CA ALA A 233 -0.39 -0.54 6.66
C ALA A 233 -1.64 -0.95 7.46
N ARG A 234 -1.56 -2.00 8.30
CA ARG A 234 -2.64 -2.39 9.22
C ARG A 234 -3.06 -1.26 10.15
N CYS A 235 -2.10 -0.50 10.70
CA CYS A 235 -2.41 0.67 11.53
C CYS A 235 -3.20 1.74 10.74
N LEU A 236 -2.84 2.01 9.49
CA LEU A 236 -3.57 2.97 8.64
C LEU A 236 -4.98 2.47 8.32
N ILE A 237 -5.13 1.19 8.03
CA ILE A 237 -6.43 0.56 7.79
C ILE A 237 -7.29 0.61 9.05
N ALA A 238 -6.71 0.30 10.22
CA ALA A 238 -7.42 0.36 11.50
C ALA A 238 -7.93 1.77 11.81
N LEU A 239 -7.14 2.82 11.53
CA LEU A 239 -7.61 4.22 11.67
C LEU A 239 -8.85 4.48 10.81
N ALA A 240 -8.84 4.04 9.55
CA ALA A 240 -9.97 4.26 8.64
C ALA A 240 -11.21 3.44 9.02
N LEU A 241 -11.04 2.17 9.39
CA LEU A 241 -12.14 1.30 9.82
C LEU A 241 -12.76 1.79 11.13
N THR A 242 -11.94 2.19 12.10
CA THR A 242 -12.41 2.67 13.40
C THR A 242 -13.24 3.95 13.27
N THR A 243 -12.99 4.77 12.27
CA THR A 243 -13.66 6.06 12.07
C THR A 243 -14.66 6.07 10.91
N GLY A 244 -14.96 4.92 10.30
CA GLY A 244 -15.89 4.81 9.16
C GLY A 244 -15.43 5.56 7.90
N GLN A 245 -14.11 5.74 7.70
CA GLN A 245 -13.54 6.51 6.59
C GLN A 245 -13.26 5.62 5.36
N ILE A 246 -14.17 4.72 5.05
CA ILE A 246 -14.13 3.85 3.84
C ILE A 246 -15.53 3.75 3.26
N GLY A 247 -15.64 3.72 1.92
CA GLY A 247 -16.88 3.45 1.20
C GLY A 247 -17.80 4.67 1.01
N ARG A 248 -17.34 5.86 1.35
CA ARG A 248 -18.07 7.13 1.14
C ARG A 248 -17.25 8.10 0.29
N GLU A 249 -17.89 9.01 -0.37
CA GLU A 249 -17.25 10.08 -1.15
C GLU A 249 -16.31 10.92 -0.26
N GLY A 250 -15.10 11.20 -0.74
CA GLY A 250 -14.10 11.97 -0.01
C GLY A 250 -13.39 11.18 1.11
N THR A 251 -13.68 9.88 1.26
CA THR A 251 -13.00 9.00 2.24
C THR A 251 -12.21 7.91 1.54
N GLY A 252 -11.29 7.28 2.24
CA GLY A 252 -10.64 6.07 1.75
C GLY A 252 -9.19 5.86 2.12
N LEU A 253 -8.69 4.75 1.59
CA LEU A 253 -7.33 4.25 1.71
C LEU A 253 -6.69 4.22 0.32
N HIS A 254 -5.55 4.88 0.16
CA HIS A 254 -4.92 5.04 -1.14
C HIS A 254 -3.40 4.83 -1.08
N PRO A 255 -2.91 3.59 -1.20
CA PRO A 255 -1.48 3.35 -1.45
C PRO A 255 -1.06 3.97 -2.78
N LEU A 256 -0.14 4.93 -2.73
CA LEU A 256 0.40 5.61 -3.91
C LEU A 256 1.38 4.68 -4.63
N ARG A 257 0.97 4.15 -5.78
CA ARG A 257 1.80 3.23 -6.57
C ARG A 257 2.98 3.98 -7.20
N GLY A 258 4.12 3.30 -7.31
CA GLY A 258 5.33 3.87 -7.92
C GLY A 258 5.32 3.74 -9.44
N GLN A 259 5.31 2.50 -9.93
CA GLN A 259 5.29 2.21 -11.36
C GLN A 259 3.88 2.38 -11.93
N ASN A 260 3.84 2.70 -13.22
CA ASN A 260 2.60 2.99 -13.96
C ASN A 260 1.64 1.81 -14.08
N ASN A 261 2.14 0.58 -14.06
CA ASN A 261 1.31 -0.63 -14.25
C ASN A 261 1.53 -1.70 -13.17
N VAL A 262 1.83 -1.28 -11.92
CA VAL A 262 2.04 -2.25 -10.82
C VAL A 262 0.77 -3.03 -10.50
N GLN A 263 -0.39 -2.41 -10.61
CA GLN A 263 -1.68 -3.07 -10.43
C GLN A 263 -1.93 -4.07 -11.56
N GLY A 264 -1.89 -3.64 -12.82
CA GLY A 264 -2.18 -4.48 -13.97
C GLY A 264 -1.21 -5.66 -14.13
N ALA A 265 0.08 -5.48 -13.81
CA ALA A 265 1.03 -6.58 -13.83
C ALA A 265 0.69 -7.67 -12.77
N SER A 266 0.19 -7.27 -11.60
CA SER A 266 -0.32 -8.20 -10.59
C SER A 266 -1.61 -8.89 -11.03
N ASP A 267 -2.57 -8.13 -11.59
CA ASP A 267 -3.84 -8.63 -12.14
C ASP A 267 -3.61 -9.63 -13.29
N ALA A 268 -2.55 -9.43 -14.07
CA ALA A 268 -2.12 -10.34 -15.13
C ALA A 268 -1.40 -11.61 -14.62
N GLY A 269 -1.29 -11.80 -13.30
CA GLY A 269 -0.71 -12.99 -12.67
C GLY A 269 0.82 -13.04 -12.66
N LEU A 270 1.50 -11.90 -12.78
CA LEU A 270 2.97 -11.84 -12.76
C LEU A 270 3.54 -11.93 -11.32
N ILE A 271 2.87 -12.67 -10.46
CA ILE A 271 3.27 -12.98 -9.08
C ILE A 271 3.10 -14.48 -8.81
N PRO A 272 3.93 -15.09 -7.93
CA PRO A 272 3.97 -16.55 -7.81
C PRO A 272 2.73 -17.17 -7.18
N MET A 273 1.96 -16.41 -6.40
CA MET A 273 0.85 -16.94 -5.58
C MET A 273 -0.46 -17.09 -6.37
N VAL A 274 -0.59 -16.40 -7.50
CA VAL A 274 -1.85 -16.37 -8.26
C VAL A 274 -1.63 -16.44 -9.76
N PHE A 275 -2.64 -16.94 -10.45
CA PHE A 275 -2.86 -16.79 -11.89
C PHE A 275 -3.51 -15.42 -12.18
N PRO A 276 -3.73 -15.06 -13.46
CA PRO A 276 -4.52 -13.87 -13.79
C PRO A 276 -5.84 -13.82 -13.03
N ASP A 277 -6.30 -12.63 -12.70
CA ASP A 277 -7.51 -12.38 -11.91
C ASP A 277 -7.45 -12.95 -10.48
N TYR A 278 -6.26 -12.96 -9.89
CA TYR A 278 -6.00 -13.40 -8.51
C TYR A 278 -6.47 -14.84 -8.17
N GLN A 279 -6.60 -15.70 -9.18
CA GLN A 279 -6.92 -17.11 -8.97
C GLN A 279 -5.74 -17.82 -8.31
N SER A 280 -5.97 -18.49 -7.19
CA SER A 280 -4.90 -19.16 -6.44
C SER A 280 -4.23 -20.26 -7.26
N VAL A 281 -2.89 -20.29 -7.26
CA VAL A 281 -2.12 -21.40 -7.86
C VAL A 281 -2.27 -22.71 -7.07
N GLU A 282 -2.81 -22.66 -5.86
CA GLU A 282 -3.07 -23.83 -5.01
C GLU A 282 -4.45 -24.44 -5.29
N ASP A 283 -5.30 -23.77 -6.06
CA ASP A 283 -6.60 -24.32 -6.46
C ASP A 283 -6.43 -25.38 -7.53
N LEU A 284 -6.56 -26.64 -7.11
CA LEU A 284 -6.40 -27.81 -7.98
C LEU A 284 -7.43 -27.86 -9.12
N SER A 285 -8.56 -27.17 -9.01
CA SER A 285 -9.56 -27.09 -10.08
C SER A 285 -9.05 -26.32 -11.30
N LEU A 286 -8.05 -25.47 -11.12
CA LEU A 286 -7.43 -24.63 -12.16
C LEU A 286 -6.24 -25.30 -12.87
N ILE A 287 -5.75 -26.41 -12.37
CA ILE A 287 -4.57 -27.11 -12.94
C ILE A 287 -4.79 -27.55 -14.40
N HIS A 288 -6.02 -27.78 -14.80
CA HIS A 288 -6.39 -28.23 -16.14
C HIS A 288 -6.63 -27.09 -17.14
N ILE A 289 -6.54 -25.85 -16.70
CA ILE A 289 -6.68 -24.67 -17.54
C ILE A 289 -5.30 -24.22 -18.02
#